data_4df524819a8b928f8aeb02fde45e5cda
#
_entry.id   4df524819a8b928f8aeb02fde45e5cda
#
_cell.length_a   1.000
_cell.length_b   1.000
_cell.length_c   1.000
_cell.angle_alpha   90.00
_cell.angle_beta   90.00
_cell.angle_gamma   90.00
#
_symmetry.space_group_name_H-M   'P 1'
#
loop_
_entity.id
_entity.type
_entity.pdbx_description
1 polymer ?
#
loop_
_entity_poly.entity_id
_entity_poly.type
_entity_poly.pdbx_seq_one_letter_code
_entity_poly.pdbx_strand_id
1 'polypeptide(L)'
;MASSSSSSSSSSSCEEYDVVIVGAGIIGLTIARHFLFASDLSVAIVDKDVPCSGATGAGQGYLWMTHRTPGSGSWDLTWRSIQLWKKLAERLEEQGLNPAVELGWKRTGSLLVGRTRAESDMLKRRVKQLSEAGLKAKYLCSNDLLKQEPDLFVDEDSAAAFLPDDCQLDAHRTVAYIEKANRNFASKGRYREFYADPVKCFIRSDSNGEVKAVQTSKNTLYSKKAVIVAAGCWTDCLIQELFRNWGMELHVPIRPRKGHLLVLQNFNFLQLNHGLMEAAYLDHPTISGLESSDDDRNLSVSMTATVDAAGNLLIGSSREFVGFNTNLDESVVTYMWKRIGDFFPKLKTLSLSDCANRKVRIGLRPYMPDGKPMIGAVPGLSNVYIAAGHEGNGLSMALGTAEMVVDMVLRHPTKVDSAPFALLLFLNRGGDTTPRAYRKTSSDFMFWNFGV
;
A
#
# COMPACT_ATOMS: atom_id res chain seq x y z
N MET A 1 -31.24 50.89 -13.37
CA MET A 1 -29.99 50.21 -13.74
C MET A 1 -30.07 48.81 -13.09
N ALA A 2 -30.39 47.80 -13.88
CA ALA A 2 -30.46 46.41 -13.44
C ALA A 2 -29.12 45.76 -13.69
N SER A 3 -28.41 45.35 -12.64
CA SER A 3 -27.18 44.59 -12.73
C SER A 3 -27.50 43.11 -12.99
N SER A 4 -27.22 42.69 -14.22
CA SER A 4 -27.26 41.27 -14.60
C SER A 4 -26.07 40.53 -13.98
N SER A 5 -26.31 39.70 -12.98
CA SER A 5 -25.35 38.74 -12.47
C SER A 5 -25.26 37.60 -13.46
N SER A 6 -24.14 37.54 -14.22
CA SER A 6 -23.78 36.39 -15.05
C SER A 6 -23.29 35.26 -14.16
N SER A 7 -24.13 34.25 -13.94
CA SER A 7 -23.72 32.96 -13.41
C SER A 7 -22.85 32.25 -14.45
N SER A 8 -21.56 32.20 -14.21
CA SER A 8 -20.63 31.36 -14.97
C SER A 8 -20.90 29.89 -14.63
N SER A 9 -21.69 29.22 -15.46
CA SER A 9 -21.78 27.77 -15.47
C SER A 9 -20.42 27.22 -15.90
N SER A 10 -19.65 26.64 -15.00
CA SER A 10 -18.47 25.85 -15.31
C SER A 10 -18.92 24.65 -16.16
N SER A 11 -18.70 24.70 -17.47
CA SER A 11 -18.93 23.55 -18.33
C SER A 11 -17.92 22.46 -17.94
N SER A 12 -18.43 21.34 -17.41
CA SER A 12 -17.60 20.16 -17.18
C SER A 12 -17.03 19.69 -18.51
N SER A 13 -15.70 19.57 -18.61
CA SER A 13 -15.07 19.04 -19.82
C SER A 13 -15.37 17.54 -19.96
N CYS A 14 -15.74 17.13 -21.17
CA CYS A 14 -15.94 15.72 -21.51
C CYS A 14 -14.69 15.21 -22.23
N GLU A 15 -14.03 14.21 -21.67
CA GLU A 15 -12.81 13.64 -22.24
C GLU A 15 -12.91 12.13 -22.36
N GLU A 16 -12.29 11.54 -23.37
CA GLU A 16 -12.42 10.13 -23.70
C GLU A 16 -11.06 9.44 -23.71
N TYR A 17 -10.97 8.31 -23.01
CA TYR A 17 -9.77 7.47 -22.89
C TYR A 17 -10.12 6.00 -23.04
N ASP A 18 -9.15 5.16 -23.39
CA ASP A 18 -9.36 3.72 -23.40
C ASP A 18 -9.52 3.18 -21.97
N VAL A 19 -8.69 3.66 -21.04
CA VAL A 19 -8.70 3.23 -19.65
C VAL A 19 -8.78 4.43 -18.72
N VAL A 20 -9.68 4.38 -17.75
CA VAL A 20 -9.78 5.35 -16.64
C VAL A 20 -9.39 4.66 -15.34
N ILE A 21 -8.39 5.21 -14.64
CA ILE A 21 -7.89 4.66 -13.37
C ILE A 21 -8.26 5.61 -12.23
N VAL A 22 -8.95 5.11 -11.23
CA VAL A 22 -9.33 5.84 -10.02
C VAL A 22 -8.37 5.52 -8.89
N GLY A 23 -7.54 6.50 -8.52
CA GLY A 23 -6.51 6.43 -7.49
C GLY A 23 -5.09 6.57 -8.05
N ALA A 24 -4.37 7.61 -7.60
CA ALA A 24 -2.97 7.90 -7.94
C ALA A 24 -1.98 7.47 -6.85
N GLY A 25 -2.31 6.41 -6.11
CA GLY A 25 -1.36 5.66 -5.32
C GLY A 25 -0.43 4.81 -6.19
N ILE A 26 0.54 4.12 -5.56
CA ILE A 26 1.52 3.30 -6.28
C ILE A 26 0.84 2.25 -7.19
N ILE A 27 -0.30 1.69 -6.77
CA ILE A 27 -1.02 0.67 -7.55
C ILE A 27 -1.57 1.29 -8.84
N GLY A 28 -2.34 2.39 -8.76
CA GLY A 28 -2.91 3.02 -9.96
C GLY A 28 -1.86 3.56 -10.90
N LEU A 29 -0.81 4.21 -10.38
CA LEU A 29 0.28 4.75 -11.19
C LEU A 29 1.09 3.67 -11.91
N THR A 30 1.36 2.53 -11.27
CA THR A 30 2.06 1.40 -11.91
C THR A 30 1.17 0.68 -12.94
N ILE A 31 -0.15 0.60 -12.71
CA ILE A 31 -1.10 0.10 -13.72
C ILE A 31 -1.10 1.02 -14.94
N ALA A 32 -1.19 2.36 -14.74
CA ALA A 32 -1.10 3.33 -15.83
C ALA A 32 0.19 3.14 -16.64
N ARG A 33 1.33 3.07 -15.94
CA ARG A 33 2.63 2.83 -16.56
C ARG A 33 2.63 1.54 -17.39
N HIS A 34 2.08 0.46 -16.85
CA HIS A 34 2.09 -0.82 -17.55
C HIS A 34 1.25 -0.76 -18.84
N PHE A 35 0.05 -0.17 -18.83
CA PHE A 35 -0.72 0.07 -20.05
C PHE A 35 0.04 0.89 -21.08
N LEU A 36 0.66 2.00 -20.66
CA LEU A 36 1.35 2.92 -21.57
C LEU A 36 2.56 2.29 -22.25
N PHE A 37 3.26 1.36 -21.57
CA PHE A 37 4.45 0.70 -22.12
C PHE A 37 4.13 -0.62 -22.84
N ALA A 38 3.05 -1.31 -22.46
CA ALA A 38 2.71 -2.64 -23.00
C ALA A 38 1.63 -2.60 -24.10
N SER A 39 1.02 -1.46 -24.37
CA SER A 39 -0.05 -1.30 -25.37
C SER A 39 -0.05 0.12 -25.95
N ASP A 40 -0.92 0.36 -26.95
CA ASP A 40 -1.15 1.68 -27.51
C ASP A 40 -2.36 2.42 -26.89
N LEU A 41 -2.89 1.90 -25.80
CA LEU A 41 -4.07 2.46 -25.14
C LEU A 41 -3.78 3.82 -24.50
N SER A 42 -4.79 4.68 -24.50
CA SER A 42 -4.79 5.95 -23.77
C SER A 42 -5.31 5.74 -22.34
N VAL A 43 -4.70 6.45 -21.40
CA VAL A 43 -4.96 6.29 -19.96
C VAL A 43 -5.22 7.63 -19.31
N ALA A 44 -6.35 7.77 -18.61
CA ALA A 44 -6.60 8.84 -17.65
C ALA A 44 -6.42 8.29 -16.23
N ILE A 45 -5.76 9.05 -15.37
CA ILE A 45 -5.70 8.77 -13.94
C ILE A 45 -6.34 9.91 -13.16
N VAL A 46 -7.21 9.56 -12.22
CA VAL A 46 -7.93 10.53 -11.39
C VAL A 46 -7.73 10.22 -9.91
N ASP A 47 -7.50 11.27 -9.11
CA ASP A 47 -7.43 11.17 -7.65
C ASP A 47 -8.10 12.36 -6.98
N LYS A 48 -8.70 12.12 -5.80
CA LYS A 48 -9.30 13.16 -4.97
C LYS A 48 -8.28 14.16 -4.43
N ASP A 49 -7.02 13.76 -4.39
CA ASP A 49 -5.91 14.49 -3.80
C ASP A 49 -4.70 14.47 -4.75
N VAL A 50 -3.50 14.60 -4.23
CA VAL A 50 -2.25 14.51 -4.98
C VAL A 50 -1.71 13.07 -4.98
N PRO A 51 -0.86 12.71 -5.93
CA PRO A 51 -0.18 11.41 -5.93
C PRO A 51 0.54 11.12 -4.61
N CYS A 52 0.53 9.86 -4.20
CA CYS A 52 1.22 9.44 -2.98
C CYS A 52 0.62 9.93 -1.65
N SER A 53 -0.51 10.65 -1.64
CA SER A 53 -1.14 11.20 -0.44
C SER A 53 -1.74 10.15 0.51
N GLY A 54 -2.04 8.94 0.01
CA GLY A 54 -2.61 7.84 0.80
C GLY A 54 -1.56 6.96 1.49
N ALA A 55 -1.88 5.68 1.66
CA ALA A 55 -1.01 4.69 2.30
C ALA A 55 0.39 4.58 1.67
N THR A 56 0.51 4.89 0.38
CA THR A 56 1.78 4.85 -0.37
C THR A 56 2.82 5.77 0.27
N GLY A 57 2.50 7.05 0.50
CA GLY A 57 3.45 8.04 1.03
C GLY A 57 3.83 7.81 2.50
N ALA A 58 3.02 7.07 3.24
CA ALA A 58 3.34 6.65 4.59
C ALA A 58 4.13 5.33 4.66
N GLY A 59 4.40 4.71 3.51
CA GLY A 59 5.10 3.42 3.44
C GLY A 59 6.58 3.52 3.80
N GLN A 60 7.10 2.46 4.43
CA GLN A 60 8.52 2.33 4.80
C GLN A 60 9.40 1.89 3.61
N GLY A 61 8.77 1.45 2.52
CA GLY A 61 9.47 1.15 1.28
C GLY A 61 10.00 -0.28 1.14
N TYR A 62 9.59 -1.20 1.99
CA TYR A 62 10.12 -2.57 2.02
C TYR A 62 9.73 -3.39 0.79
N LEU A 63 10.73 -3.98 0.14
CA LEU A 63 10.61 -5.00 -0.89
C LEU A 63 11.20 -6.31 -0.33
N TRP A 64 10.54 -6.84 0.71
CA TRP A 64 11.09 -7.92 1.52
C TRP A 64 10.31 -9.22 1.41
N MET A 65 11.06 -10.32 1.39
CA MET A 65 10.53 -11.68 1.42
C MET A 65 10.69 -12.34 2.78
N THR A 66 11.50 -11.79 3.70
CA THR A 66 11.85 -12.44 4.97
C THR A 66 10.64 -12.77 5.85
N HIS A 67 9.59 -11.93 5.82
CA HIS A 67 8.35 -12.12 6.57
C HIS A 67 7.24 -12.83 5.78
N ARG A 68 7.50 -13.22 4.51
CA ARG A 68 6.53 -13.91 3.65
C ARG A 68 6.58 -15.42 3.84
N THR A 69 5.42 -16.06 3.77
CA THR A 69 5.31 -17.52 3.87
C THR A 69 5.28 -18.12 2.47
N PRO A 70 6.26 -18.96 2.09
CA PRO A 70 6.24 -19.68 0.82
C PRO A 70 4.93 -20.45 0.63
N GLY A 71 4.38 -20.42 -0.58
CA GLY A 71 3.12 -21.07 -0.92
C GLY A 71 1.86 -20.39 -0.37
N SER A 72 1.96 -19.26 0.36
CA SER A 72 0.79 -18.46 0.71
C SER A 72 0.16 -17.84 -0.54
N GLY A 73 -1.16 -17.53 -0.47
CA GLY A 73 -1.91 -17.01 -1.62
C GLY A 73 -1.37 -15.70 -2.23
N SER A 74 -0.48 -14.97 -1.54
CA SER A 74 0.16 -13.76 -2.07
C SER A 74 1.64 -13.92 -2.39
N TRP A 75 2.21 -15.12 -2.19
CA TRP A 75 3.64 -15.39 -2.39
C TRP A 75 4.09 -15.13 -3.84
N ASP A 76 3.42 -15.77 -4.80
CA ASP A 76 3.82 -15.71 -6.21
C ASP A 76 3.69 -14.29 -6.79
N LEU A 77 2.63 -13.58 -6.42
CA LEU A 77 2.43 -12.18 -6.81
C LEU A 77 3.54 -11.28 -6.24
N THR A 78 3.86 -11.46 -4.95
CA THR A 78 4.92 -10.68 -4.30
C THR A 78 6.28 -10.99 -4.93
N TRP A 79 6.59 -12.26 -5.12
CA TRP A 79 7.83 -12.71 -5.74
C TRP A 79 7.99 -12.15 -7.15
N ARG A 80 6.94 -12.29 -7.99
CA ARG A 80 6.93 -11.72 -9.35
C ARG A 80 7.15 -10.22 -9.33
N SER A 81 6.48 -9.51 -8.46
CA SER A 81 6.58 -8.06 -8.35
C SER A 81 7.98 -7.60 -7.94
N ILE A 82 8.62 -8.27 -6.97
CA ILE A 82 10.00 -7.96 -6.55
C ILE A 82 10.99 -8.20 -7.71
N GLN A 83 10.79 -9.25 -8.50
CA GLN A 83 11.62 -9.46 -9.70
C GLN A 83 11.44 -8.32 -10.72
N LEU A 84 10.23 -7.81 -10.90
CA LEU A 84 9.96 -6.69 -11.79
C LEU A 84 10.60 -5.38 -11.27
N TRP A 85 10.60 -5.16 -9.95
CA TRP A 85 11.30 -4.03 -9.33
C TRP A 85 12.82 -4.10 -9.56
N LYS A 86 13.44 -5.27 -9.38
CA LYS A 86 14.87 -5.48 -9.66
C LYS A 86 15.19 -5.18 -11.11
N LYS A 87 14.39 -5.72 -12.05
CA LYS A 87 14.54 -5.42 -13.49
C LYS A 87 14.36 -3.93 -13.81
N LEU A 88 13.49 -3.23 -13.10
CA LEU A 88 13.35 -1.78 -13.30
C LEU A 88 14.61 -1.04 -12.84
N ALA A 89 15.18 -1.41 -11.69
CA ALA A 89 16.42 -0.83 -11.20
C ALA A 89 17.59 -1.09 -12.17
N GLU A 90 17.75 -2.33 -12.66
CA GLU A 90 18.76 -2.72 -13.67
C GLU A 90 18.62 -1.89 -14.96
N ARG A 91 17.39 -1.72 -15.46
CA ARG A 91 17.13 -0.89 -16.66
C ARG A 91 17.46 0.57 -16.47
N LEU A 92 17.29 1.11 -15.26
CA LEU A 92 17.72 2.47 -14.95
C LEU A 92 19.25 2.59 -15.08
N GLU A 93 19.99 1.64 -14.52
CA GLU A 93 21.46 1.59 -14.63
C GLU A 93 21.92 1.48 -16.09
N GLU A 94 21.27 0.62 -16.89
CA GLU A 94 21.53 0.49 -18.35
C GLU A 94 21.29 1.81 -19.10
N GLN A 95 20.36 2.66 -18.62
CA GLN A 95 20.08 3.98 -19.18
C GLN A 95 20.99 5.09 -18.62
N GLY A 96 21.97 4.75 -17.77
CA GLY A 96 22.86 5.70 -17.12
C GLY A 96 22.20 6.50 -15.98
N LEU A 97 21.04 6.04 -15.49
CA LEU A 97 20.33 6.63 -14.35
C LEU A 97 20.72 5.88 -13.07
N ASN A 98 20.77 6.59 -11.94
CA ASN A 98 21.06 5.98 -10.65
C ASN A 98 19.76 5.58 -9.92
N PRO A 99 19.47 4.27 -9.72
CA PRO A 99 18.27 3.82 -9.04
C PRO A 99 18.13 4.36 -7.61
N ALA A 100 19.23 4.62 -6.91
CA ALA A 100 19.17 5.23 -5.57
C ALA A 100 18.67 6.67 -5.60
N VAL A 101 18.92 7.39 -6.68
CA VAL A 101 18.41 8.76 -6.89
C VAL A 101 16.97 8.74 -7.37
N GLU A 102 16.67 7.93 -8.39
CA GLU A 102 15.35 7.90 -9.04
C GLU A 102 14.27 7.23 -8.19
N LEU A 103 14.60 6.11 -7.56
CA LEU A 103 13.64 5.28 -6.80
C LEU A 103 13.89 5.30 -5.28
N GLY A 104 15.00 5.89 -4.82
CA GLY A 104 15.48 5.65 -3.45
C GLY A 104 15.88 4.19 -3.23
N TRP A 105 16.28 3.49 -4.30
CA TRP A 105 16.62 2.07 -4.26
C TRP A 105 17.85 1.81 -3.42
N LYS A 106 17.70 0.90 -2.46
CA LYS A 106 18.80 0.45 -1.59
C LYS A 106 18.67 -1.03 -1.34
N ARG A 107 19.75 -1.79 -1.59
CA ARG A 107 19.84 -3.19 -1.18
C ARG A 107 20.24 -3.22 0.29
N THR A 108 19.28 -3.21 1.18
CA THR A 108 19.49 -3.19 2.61
C THR A 108 19.79 -4.57 3.18
N GLY A 109 19.34 -5.64 2.53
CA GLY A 109 19.07 -6.89 3.21
C GLY A 109 17.97 -6.72 4.25
N SER A 110 17.49 -7.81 4.81
CA SER A 110 16.49 -7.78 5.87
C SER A 110 16.78 -8.78 6.98
N LEU A 111 16.57 -8.37 8.21
CA LEU A 111 16.71 -9.20 9.42
C LEU A 111 15.35 -9.30 10.12
N LEU A 112 14.78 -10.51 10.17
CA LEU A 112 13.66 -10.82 11.04
C LEU A 112 14.24 -11.31 12.36
N VAL A 113 14.13 -10.49 13.42
CA VAL A 113 14.84 -10.67 14.69
C VAL A 113 13.92 -11.27 15.75
N GLY A 114 14.31 -12.41 16.30
CA GLY A 114 13.70 -13.04 17.48
C GLY A 114 14.57 -12.84 18.71
N ARG A 115 13.95 -12.80 19.89
CA ARG A 115 14.60 -12.54 21.18
C ARG A 115 14.34 -13.64 22.21
N THR A 116 13.59 -14.66 21.82
CA THR A 116 13.27 -15.80 22.67
C THR A 116 13.67 -17.11 21.98
N ARG A 117 13.88 -18.16 22.78
CA ARG A 117 14.19 -19.49 22.28
C ARG A 117 13.15 -20.01 21.28
N ALA A 118 11.86 -19.76 21.58
CA ALA A 118 10.76 -20.15 20.70
C ALA A 118 10.81 -19.43 19.35
N GLU A 119 11.08 -18.12 19.36
CA GLU A 119 11.26 -17.33 18.13
C GLU A 119 12.50 -17.79 17.36
N SER A 120 13.64 -18.07 18.05
CA SER A 120 14.84 -18.60 17.44
C SER A 120 14.57 -19.92 16.68
N ASP A 121 13.82 -20.83 17.29
CA ASP A 121 13.46 -22.10 16.64
C ASP A 121 12.45 -21.91 15.49
N MET A 122 11.54 -20.95 15.61
CA MET A 122 10.66 -20.53 14.51
C MET A 122 11.48 -19.98 13.34
N LEU A 123 12.48 -19.13 13.60
CA LEU A 123 13.33 -18.53 12.57
C LEU A 123 14.19 -19.58 11.85
N LYS A 124 14.69 -20.62 12.53
CA LYS A 124 15.39 -21.74 11.87
C LYS A 124 14.49 -22.45 10.84
N ARG A 125 13.23 -22.75 11.25
CA ARG A 125 12.24 -23.35 10.34
C ARG A 125 11.94 -22.44 9.15
N ARG A 126 11.76 -21.14 9.40
CA ARG A 126 11.51 -20.13 8.36
C ARG A 126 12.65 -20.04 7.35
N VAL A 127 13.90 -19.97 7.82
CA VAL A 127 15.08 -19.97 6.94
C VAL A 127 15.10 -21.19 6.04
N LYS A 128 14.83 -22.38 6.59
CA LYS A 128 14.72 -23.61 5.78
C LYS A 128 13.65 -23.49 4.70
N GLN A 129 12.42 -23.06 5.05
CA GLN A 129 11.31 -22.88 4.10
C GLN A 129 11.64 -21.86 3.00
N LEU A 130 12.27 -20.72 3.37
CA LEU A 130 12.67 -19.69 2.41
C LEU A 130 13.78 -20.18 1.48
N SER A 131 14.73 -20.96 2.00
CA SER A 131 15.80 -21.56 1.19
C SER A 131 15.27 -22.63 0.22
N GLU A 132 14.33 -23.46 0.68
CA GLU A 132 13.65 -24.44 -0.18
C GLU A 132 12.82 -23.76 -1.28
N ALA A 133 12.29 -22.56 -1.01
CA ALA A 133 11.62 -21.71 -2.01
C ALA A 133 12.60 -20.94 -2.94
N GLY A 134 13.90 -21.20 -2.86
CA GLY A 134 14.92 -20.63 -3.75
C GLY A 134 15.51 -19.28 -3.32
N LEU A 135 15.23 -18.82 -2.10
CA LEU A 135 15.79 -17.59 -1.55
C LEU A 135 17.13 -17.85 -0.85
N LYS A 136 18.04 -16.86 -0.88
CA LYS A 136 19.33 -16.92 -0.17
C LYS A 136 19.16 -16.61 1.31
N ALA A 137 18.33 -17.37 2.02
CA ALA A 137 18.08 -17.16 3.43
C ALA A 137 19.20 -17.73 4.29
N LYS A 138 19.56 -17.02 5.38
CA LYS A 138 20.56 -17.44 6.35
C LYS A 138 20.02 -17.28 7.76
N TYR A 139 20.29 -18.27 8.60
CA TYR A 139 20.05 -18.14 10.03
C TYR A 139 21.31 -17.53 10.68
N LEU A 140 21.10 -16.49 11.48
CA LEU A 140 22.14 -15.85 12.28
C LEU A 140 21.88 -16.17 13.74
N CYS A 141 22.86 -16.78 14.40
CA CYS A 141 22.88 -16.90 15.85
C CYS A 141 23.21 -15.54 16.51
N SER A 142 23.12 -15.45 17.83
CA SER A 142 23.39 -14.21 18.57
C SER A 142 24.75 -13.60 18.24
N ASN A 143 25.81 -14.37 18.17
CA ASN A 143 27.16 -13.89 17.84
C ASN A 143 27.26 -13.33 16.42
N ASP A 144 26.62 -13.96 15.44
CA ASP A 144 26.65 -13.50 14.06
C ASP A 144 25.74 -12.30 13.87
N LEU A 145 24.60 -12.25 14.58
CA LEU A 145 23.69 -11.11 14.57
C LEU A 145 24.36 -9.86 15.15
N LEU A 146 25.08 -9.99 16.27
CA LEU A 146 25.83 -8.89 16.89
C LEU A 146 26.91 -8.34 15.96
N LYS A 147 27.60 -9.21 15.19
CA LYS A 147 28.57 -8.75 14.18
C LYS A 147 27.92 -7.95 13.05
N GLN A 148 26.68 -8.31 12.65
CA GLN A 148 25.96 -7.61 11.59
C GLN A 148 25.36 -6.27 12.07
N GLU A 149 24.87 -6.23 13.33
CA GLU A 149 24.22 -5.08 13.93
C GLU A 149 24.80 -4.79 15.33
N PRO A 150 25.94 -4.08 15.42
CA PRO A 150 26.64 -3.88 16.70
C PRO A 150 25.87 -3.09 17.75
N ASP A 151 24.91 -2.25 17.33
CA ASP A 151 24.10 -1.43 18.23
C ASP A 151 22.81 -2.14 18.69
N LEU A 152 22.49 -3.31 18.09
CA LEU A 152 21.33 -4.10 18.47
C LEU A 152 21.56 -4.78 19.84
N PHE A 153 20.56 -4.75 20.69
CA PHE A 153 20.57 -5.58 21.90
C PHE A 153 20.40 -7.05 21.52
N VAL A 154 21.42 -7.83 21.82
CA VAL A 154 21.48 -9.26 21.52
C VAL A 154 21.86 -10.02 22.79
N ASP A 155 21.01 -10.95 23.22
CA ASP A 155 21.26 -11.92 24.28
C ASP A 155 21.51 -13.33 23.72
N GLU A 156 21.67 -14.33 24.58
CA GLU A 156 22.01 -15.70 24.18
C GLU A 156 20.91 -16.39 23.34
N ASP A 157 19.63 -16.03 23.57
CA ASP A 157 18.48 -16.58 22.86
C ASP A 157 18.16 -15.81 21.56
N SER A 158 18.80 -14.65 21.35
CA SER A 158 18.55 -13.81 20.18
C SER A 158 19.06 -14.47 18.90
N ALA A 159 18.26 -14.34 17.84
CA ALA A 159 18.58 -14.87 16.53
C ALA A 159 17.91 -14.04 15.42
N ALA A 160 18.34 -14.24 14.16
CA ALA A 160 17.65 -13.65 13.03
C ALA A 160 17.57 -14.57 11.81
N ALA A 161 16.51 -14.40 11.02
CA ALA A 161 16.47 -14.82 9.63
C ALA A 161 16.94 -13.66 8.76
N PHE A 162 17.98 -13.87 7.97
CA PHE A 162 18.61 -12.88 7.12
C PHE A 162 18.41 -13.19 5.65
N LEU A 163 17.87 -12.22 4.91
CA LEU A 163 17.78 -12.23 3.45
C LEU A 163 18.62 -11.08 2.87
N PRO A 164 19.81 -11.36 2.30
CA PRO A 164 20.72 -10.32 1.79
C PRO A 164 20.21 -9.63 0.53
N ASP A 165 19.27 -10.25 -0.20
CA ASP A 165 18.77 -9.75 -1.47
C ASP A 165 17.49 -8.90 -1.33
N ASP A 166 16.97 -8.72 -0.11
CA ASP A 166 15.85 -7.83 0.16
C ASP A 166 16.28 -6.37 0.01
N CYS A 167 15.38 -5.57 -0.55
CA CYS A 167 15.65 -4.19 -0.93
C CYS A 167 14.66 -3.23 -0.27
N GLN A 168 14.97 -1.96 -0.36
CA GLN A 168 14.09 -0.85 0.01
C GLN A 168 14.05 0.16 -1.14
N LEU A 169 12.93 0.89 -1.24
CA LEU A 169 12.80 2.09 -2.07
C LEU A 169 12.17 3.22 -1.27
N ASP A 170 12.29 4.45 -1.77
CA ASP A 170 11.55 5.59 -1.26
C ASP A 170 10.24 5.76 -2.04
N ALA A 171 9.10 5.77 -1.33
CA ALA A 171 7.79 5.80 -1.97
C ALA A 171 7.56 7.09 -2.77
N HIS A 172 8.00 8.24 -2.27
CA HIS A 172 7.80 9.53 -2.94
C HIS A 172 8.67 9.65 -4.19
N ARG A 173 9.95 9.27 -4.11
CA ARG A 173 10.85 9.24 -5.28
C ARG A 173 10.34 8.29 -6.34
N THR A 174 9.94 7.08 -5.92
CA THR A 174 9.40 6.05 -6.83
C THR A 174 8.14 6.55 -7.54
N VAL A 175 7.21 7.18 -6.82
CA VAL A 175 5.99 7.75 -7.41
C VAL A 175 6.36 8.87 -8.39
N ALA A 176 7.23 9.80 -8.01
CA ALA A 176 7.67 10.89 -8.89
C ALA A 176 8.33 10.39 -10.17
N TYR A 177 9.16 9.34 -10.07
CA TYR A 177 9.76 8.69 -11.24
C TYR A 177 8.69 8.08 -12.16
N ILE A 178 7.71 7.35 -11.59
CA ILE A 178 6.65 6.70 -12.38
C ILE A 178 5.77 7.74 -13.06
N GLU A 179 5.37 8.81 -12.35
CA GLU A 179 4.62 9.93 -12.94
C GLU A 179 5.38 10.58 -14.11
N LYS A 180 6.67 10.91 -13.90
CA LYS A 180 7.52 11.47 -14.95
C LYS A 180 7.58 10.54 -16.17
N ALA A 181 7.73 9.24 -15.96
CA ALA A 181 7.74 8.26 -17.04
C ALA A 181 6.39 8.17 -17.77
N ASN A 182 5.26 8.26 -17.05
CA ASN A 182 3.91 8.27 -17.63
C ASN A 182 3.66 9.55 -18.44
N ARG A 183 4.09 10.71 -17.93
CA ARG A 183 3.95 12.01 -18.61
C ARG A 183 4.64 12.09 -19.98
N ASN A 184 5.63 11.24 -20.26
CA ASN A 184 6.25 11.14 -21.58
C ASN A 184 5.25 10.73 -22.68
N PHE A 185 4.12 10.16 -22.31
CA PHE A 185 3.04 9.79 -23.22
C PHE A 185 1.96 10.88 -23.40
N ALA A 186 2.02 11.96 -22.62
CA ALA A 186 1.04 13.05 -22.68
C ALA A 186 1.07 13.80 -24.01
N SER A 187 2.26 14.05 -24.58
CA SER A 187 2.43 14.71 -25.87
C SER A 187 1.83 13.91 -27.03
N LYS A 188 1.64 12.60 -26.85
CA LYS A 188 1.00 11.71 -27.82
C LYS A 188 -0.51 11.56 -27.59
N GLY A 189 -1.10 12.34 -26.65
CA GLY A 189 -2.51 12.24 -26.26
C GLY A 189 -2.87 10.94 -25.51
N ARG A 190 -1.86 10.17 -25.08
CA ARG A 190 -2.09 8.84 -24.46
C ARG A 190 -2.13 8.85 -22.95
N TYR A 191 -1.79 9.97 -22.28
CA TYR A 191 -1.80 10.04 -20.81
C TYR A 191 -2.28 11.40 -20.33
N ARG A 192 -3.16 11.40 -19.33
CA ARG A 192 -3.59 12.60 -18.62
C ARG A 192 -3.91 12.36 -17.16
N GLU A 193 -3.63 13.35 -16.35
CA GLU A 193 -3.79 13.35 -14.90
C GLU A 193 -4.90 14.32 -14.48
N PHE A 194 -5.75 13.88 -13.53
CA PHE A 194 -6.83 14.65 -12.94
C PHE A 194 -6.69 14.54 -11.41
N TYR A 195 -5.90 15.44 -10.82
CA TYR A 195 -5.65 15.47 -9.38
C TYR A 195 -6.49 16.56 -8.70
N ALA A 196 -6.68 16.41 -7.38
CA ALA A 196 -7.62 17.24 -6.61
C ALA A 196 -9.02 17.28 -7.28
N ASP A 197 -9.45 16.11 -7.79
CA ASP A 197 -10.70 15.96 -8.54
C ASP A 197 -11.42 14.65 -8.12
N PRO A 198 -12.13 14.66 -6.97
CA PRO A 198 -12.76 13.47 -6.43
C PRO A 198 -13.87 12.92 -7.35
N VAL A 199 -13.89 11.60 -7.48
CA VAL A 199 -14.95 10.88 -8.18
C VAL A 199 -16.26 11.04 -7.40
N LYS A 200 -17.34 11.39 -8.12
CA LYS A 200 -18.70 11.56 -7.58
C LYS A 200 -19.60 10.36 -7.85
N CYS A 201 -19.59 9.86 -9.08
CA CYS A 201 -20.36 8.68 -9.46
C CYS A 201 -19.81 8.03 -10.72
N PHE A 202 -20.37 6.87 -11.04
CA PHE A 202 -20.12 6.14 -12.26
C PHE A 202 -21.35 6.21 -13.17
N ILE A 203 -21.16 6.50 -14.44
CA ILE A 203 -22.23 6.58 -15.43
C ILE A 203 -22.28 5.24 -16.18
N ARG A 204 -23.43 4.59 -16.10
CA ARG A 204 -23.69 3.32 -16.77
C ARG A 204 -24.19 3.52 -18.18
N SER A 205 -23.92 2.58 -19.07
CA SER A 205 -24.54 2.48 -20.38
C SER A 205 -25.91 1.79 -20.26
N ASP A 206 -26.93 2.38 -20.88
CA ASP A 206 -28.28 1.80 -20.91
C ASP A 206 -28.35 0.49 -21.74
N SER A 207 -27.43 0.32 -22.70
CA SER A 207 -27.50 -0.76 -23.68
C SER A 207 -26.88 -2.08 -23.21
N ASN A 208 -25.76 -2.04 -22.45
CA ASN A 208 -24.98 -3.24 -22.11
C ASN A 208 -24.61 -3.36 -20.62
N GLY A 209 -25.03 -2.39 -19.83
CA GLY A 209 -24.77 -2.38 -18.39
C GLY A 209 -23.32 -2.07 -17.99
N GLU A 210 -22.45 -1.73 -18.92
CA GLU A 210 -21.07 -1.33 -18.67
C GLU A 210 -20.98 0.07 -18.06
N VAL A 211 -19.89 0.37 -17.35
CA VAL A 211 -19.55 1.71 -16.93
C VAL A 211 -18.99 2.47 -18.12
N LYS A 212 -19.74 3.49 -18.56
CA LYS A 212 -19.44 4.34 -19.70
C LYS A 212 -18.48 5.47 -19.35
N ALA A 213 -18.64 6.04 -18.13
CA ALA A 213 -17.81 7.15 -17.70
C ALA A 213 -17.68 7.20 -16.17
N VAL A 214 -16.63 7.87 -15.73
CA VAL A 214 -16.38 8.28 -14.35
C VAL A 214 -16.65 9.77 -14.25
N GLN A 215 -17.64 10.16 -13.47
CA GLN A 215 -17.93 11.56 -13.20
C GLN A 215 -17.19 12.00 -11.94
N THR A 216 -16.42 13.06 -12.08
CA THR A 216 -15.68 13.72 -11.00
C THR A 216 -16.33 15.04 -10.60
N SER A 217 -15.71 15.80 -9.69
CA SER A 217 -16.20 17.14 -9.35
C SER A 217 -16.09 18.14 -10.50
N LYS A 218 -15.12 17.95 -11.42
CA LYS A 218 -14.78 18.93 -12.46
C LYS A 218 -14.97 18.37 -13.87
N ASN A 219 -14.90 17.06 -14.06
CA ASN A 219 -14.80 16.42 -15.36
C ASN A 219 -15.74 15.21 -15.49
N THR A 220 -16.01 14.81 -16.73
CA THR A 220 -16.62 13.52 -17.07
C THR A 220 -15.64 12.77 -17.97
N LEU A 221 -15.08 11.67 -17.46
CA LEU A 221 -14.04 10.87 -18.13
C LEU A 221 -14.68 9.62 -18.71
N TYR A 222 -14.84 9.58 -20.03
CA TYR A 222 -15.40 8.42 -20.73
C TYR A 222 -14.34 7.32 -20.87
N SER A 223 -14.76 6.07 -20.67
CA SER A 223 -13.91 4.88 -20.78
C SER A 223 -14.39 3.96 -21.90
N LYS A 224 -13.52 3.66 -22.85
CA LYS A 224 -13.83 2.76 -23.98
C LYS A 224 -13.65 1.28 -23.64
N LYS A 225 -12.68 0.95 -22.74
CA LYS A 225 -12.28 -0.44 -22.46
C LYS A 225 -12.40 -0.84 -21.03
N ALA A 226 -11.87 -0.01 -20.09
CA ALA A 226 -11.84 -0.40 -18.69
C ALA A 226 -11.82 0.78 -17.74
N VAL A 227 -12.53 0.62 -16.62
CA VAL A 227 -12.39 1.45 -15.42
C VAL A 227 -11.70 0.62 -14.35
N ILE A 228 -10.59 1.14 -13.81
CA ILE A 228 -9.82 0.46 -12.77
C ILE A 228 -9.98 1.22 -11.45
N VAL A 229 -10.50 0.57 -10.43
CA VAL A 229 -10.63 1.14 -9.08
C VAL A 229 -9.43 0.72 -8.24
N ALA A 230 -8.48 1.64 -8.06
CA ALA A 230 -7.25 1.47 -7.28
C ALA A 230 -7.19 2.44 -6.09
N ALA A 231 -8.34 2.67 -5.44
CA ALA A 231 -8.56 3.74 -4.47
C ALA A 231 -8.18 3.36 -3.02
N GLY A 232 -7.34 2.33 -2.84
CA GLY A 232 -6.86 1.91 -1.52
C GLY A 232 -8.00 1.60 -0.56
N CYS A 233 -7.99 2.17 0.64
CA CYS A 233 -9.03 1.92 1.65
C CYS A 233 -10.38 2.59 1.33
N TRP A 234 -10.47 3.47 0.32
CA TRP A 234 -11.72 4.08 -0.15
C TRP A 234 -12.43 3.24 -1.20
N THR A 235 -11.87 2.09 -1.60
CA THR A 235 -12.43 1.24 -2.66
C THR A 235 -13.85 0.76 -2.33
N ASP A 236 -14.12 0.33 -1.08
CA ASP A 236 -15.47 -0.09 -0.67
C ASP A 236 -16.49 1.04 -0.85
N CYS A 237 -16.17 2.27 -0.42
CA CYS A 237 -17.05 3.43 -0.57
C CYS A 237 -17.39 3.71 -2.04
N LEU A 238 -16.39 3.62 -2.94
CA LEU A 238 -16.60 3.84 -4.37
C LEU A 238 -17.43 2.71 -5.01
N ILE A 239 -17.19 1.48 -4.61
CA ILE A 239 -17.95 0.33 -5.12
C ILE A 239 -19.41 0.40 -4.64
N GLN A 240 -19.66 0.73 -3.39
CA GLN A 240 -21.02 0.96 -2.90
C GLN A 240 -21.73 2.06 -3.70
N GLU A 241 -21.05 3.18 -4.00
CA GLU A 241 -21.60 4.26 -4.82
C GLU A 241 -21.92 3.79 -6.24
N LEU A 242 -21.02 2.98 -6.86
CA LEU A 242 -21.22 2.40 -8.18
C LEU A 242 -22.49 1.56 -8.25
N PHE A 243 -22.80 0.78 -7.21
CA PHE A 243 -23.95 -0.12 -7.21
C PHE A 243 -25.23 0.49 -6.61
N ARG A 244 -25.13 1.57 -5.85
CA ARG A 244 -26.28 2.21 -5.19
C ARG A 244 -27.43 2.50 -6.17
N ASN A 245 -27.11 3.12 -7.30
CA ASN A 245 -28.10 3.51 -8.31
C ASN A 245 -28.67 2.33 -9.10
N TRP A 246 -28.14 1.12 -8.89
CA TRP A 246 -28.56 -0.08 -9.62
C TRP A 246 -29.36 -1.08 -8.79
N GLY A 247 -29.69 -0.69 -7.54
CA GLY A 247 -30.42 -1.55 -6.61
C GLY A 247 -29.65 -2.82 -6.21
N MET A 248 -28.33 -2.80 -6.33
CA MET A 248 -27.44 -3.88 -5.94
C MET A 248 -26.56 -3.43 -4.77
N GLU A 249 -26.37 -4.30 -3.80
CA GLU A 249 -25.42 -4.09 -2.71
C GLU A 249 -24.20 -5.00 -2.93
N LEU A 250 -23.05 -4.42 -3.14
CA LEU A 250 -21.77 -5.10 -3.18
C LEU A 250 -20.84 -4.51 -2.13
N HIS A 251 -20.48 -5.30 -1.14
CA HIS A 251 -19.52 -4.92 -0.11
C HIS A 251 -18.16 -5.53 -0.41
N VAL A 252 -17.16 -4.66 -0.46
CA VAL A 252 -15.75 -5.04 -0.52
C VAL A 252 -15.21 -4.97 0.93
N PRO A 253 -14.71 -6.07 1.52
CA PRO A 253 -14.37 -6.10 2.95
C PRO A 253 -13.07 -5.33 3.29
N ILE A 254 -12.76 -4.30 2.53
CA ILE A 254 -11.60 -3.43 2.78
C ILE A 254 -11.92 -2.46 3.90
N ARG A 255 -11.06 -2.47 4.94
CA ARG A 255 -11.17 -1.53 6.06
C ARG A 255 -9.93 -0.63 6.14
N PRO A 256 -10.07 0.67 6.48
CA PRO A 256 -8.92 1.52 6.75
C PRO A 256 -8.27 1.07 8.07
N ARG A 257 -6.97 0.73 8.01
CA ARG A 257 -6.15 0.42 9.17
C ARG A 257 -5.02 1.44 9.28
N LYS A 258 -5.15 2.38 10.22
CA LYS A 258 -4.21 3.46 10.44
C LYS A 258 -2.86 2.93 10.91
N GLY A 259 -1.79 3.57 10.47
CA GLY A 259 -0.44 3.30 10.93
C GLY A 259 0.41 4.55 10.93
N HIS A 260 1.30 4.63 11.92
CA HIS A 260 2.29 5.68 12.06
C HIS A 260 3.68 5.15 11.62
N LEU A 261 4.46 6.01 11.00
CA LEU A 261 5.87 5.82 10.69
C LEU A 261 6.64 7.03 11.16
N LEU A 262 7.54 6.84 12.10
CA LEU A 262 8.44 7.88 12.58
C LEU A 262 9.65 7.97 11.66
N VAL A 263 10.00 9.18 11.22
CA VAL A 263 11.16 9.47 10.37
C VAL A 263 12.06 10.45 11.10
N LEU A 264 13.29 10.04 11.35
CA LEU A 264 14.32 10.89 11.94
C LEU A 264 15.33 11.25 10.85
N GLN A 265 15.34 12.54 10.45
CA GLN A 265 16.21 13.00 9.37
C GLN A 265 17.62 13.29 9.91
N ASN A 266 18.65 12.92 9.14
CA ASN A 266 20.05 13.10 9.48
C ASN A 266 20.44 12.52 10.87
N PHE A 267 19.89 11.34 11.17
CA PHE A 267 20.06 10.68 12.46
C PHE A 267 21.28 9.75 12.45
N ASN A 268 22.41 10.21 12.99
CA ASN A 268 23.69 9.49 12.98
C ASN A 268 24.05 8.85 14.33
N PHE A 269 23.10 8.81 15.26
CA PHE A 269 23.35 8.28 16.62
C PHE A 269 23.34 6.76 16.69
N LEU A 270 22.76 6.09 15.69
CA LEU A 270 22.59 4.65 15.64
C LEU A 270 23.26 4.08 14.37
N GLN A 271 24.09 3.04 14.56
CA GLN A 271 24.58 2.25 13.44
C GLN A 271 23.54 1.16 13.13
N LEU A 272 22.89 1.29 11.97
CA LEU A 272 21.94 0.32 11.45
C LEU A 272 22.34 -0.07 10.02
N ASN A 273 22.81 -1.30 9.85
CA ASN A 273 23.40 -1.78 8.59
C ASN A 273 22.34 -2.38 7.66
N HIS A 274 21.31 -3.02 8.23
CA HIS A 274 20.24 -3.71 7.50
C HIS A 274 18.87 -3.15 7.86
N GLY A 275 17.85 -3.58 7.13
CA GLY A 275 16.48 -3.38 7.56
C GLY A 275 16.08 -4.44 8.61
N LEU A 276 15.48 -4.02 9.71
CA LEU A 276 15.09 -4.87 10.81
C LEU A 276 13.57 -4.93 11.00
N MET A 277 13.11 -6.12 11.38
CA MET A 277 11.72 -6.37 11.77
C MET A 277 11.75 -7.36 12.94
N GLU A 278 11.03 -7.08 14.01
CA GLU A 278 10.90 -8.07 15.09
C GLU A 278 10.02 -9.26 14.69
N ALA A 279 10.30 -10.44 15.23
CA ALA A 279 9.55 -11.66 14.93
C ALA A 279 8.07 -11.55 15.32
N ALA A 280 7.76 -10.89 16.42
CA ALA A 280 6.40 -10.61 16.88
C ALA A 280 5.55 -9.80 15.87
N TYR A 281 6.19 -9.14 14.89
CA TYR A 281 5.47 -8.49 13.79
C TYR A 281 4.58 -9.47 13.01
N LEU A 282 4.92 -10.75 12.96
CA LEU A 282 4.16 -11.76 12.23
C LEU A 282 2.79 -12.03 12.87
N ASP A 283 2.72 -11.96 14.19
CA ASP A 283 1.52 -12.31 14.98
C ASP A 283 0.67 -11.08 15.33
N HIS A 284 1.19 -9.86 15.11
CA HIS A 284 0.53 -8.58 15.39
C HIS A 284 -0.11 -8.50 16.79
N PRO A 285 0.66 -8.72 17.88
CA PRO A 285 0.09 -8.72 19.22
C PRO A 285 -0.56 -7.37 19.54
N THR A 286 -1.77 -7.41 20.12
CA THR A 286 -2.48 -6.22 20.58
C THR A 286 -1.87 -5.73 21.89
N ILE A 287 -1.78 -4.41 22.09
CA ILE A 287 -1.30 -3.81 23.34
C ILE A 287 -2.44 -3.88 24.35
N SER A 288 -2.24 -4.64 25.43
CA SER A 288 -3.12 -4.66 26.60
C SER A 288 -2.83 -3.44 27.48
N GLY A 289 -3.86 -2.72 27.94
CA GLY A 289 -3.73 -1.70 28.98
C GLY A 289 -3.75 -0.23 28.52
N LEU A 290 -4.07 0.07 27.26
CA LEU A 290 -4.59 1.38 26.91
C LEU A 290 -6.10 1.36 27.19
N GLU A 291 -6.49 1.99 28.29
CA GLU A 291 -7.90 2.26 28.60
C GLU A 291 -8.45 3.21 27.53
N SER A 292 -8.88 2.67 26.43
CA SER A 292 -9.79 3.36 25.50
C SER A 292 -11.12 2.65 25.60
N SER A 293 -12.16 3.42 25.80
CA SER A 293 -13.57 2.98 25.81
C SER A 293 -14.05 2.37 24.48
N ASP A 294 -13.13 2.16 23.52
CA ASP A 294 -13.38 1.61 22.21
C ASP A 294 -12.67 0.25 22.06
N ASP A 295 -13.39 -0.81 22.42
CA ASP A 295 -12.94 -2.21 22.31
C ASP A 295 -12.52 -2.61 20.86
N ASP A 296 -12.92 -1.83 19.87
CA ASP A 296 -12.66 -2.08 18.42
C ASP A 296 -11.35 -1.50 17.89
N ARG A 297 -10.61 -0.69 18.66
CA ARG A 297 -9.39 0.00 18.19
C ARG A 297 -8.25 -0.97 17.84
N ASN A 298 -8.12 -2.08 18.57
CA ASN A 298 -7.10 -3.13 18.35
C ASN A 298 -5.69 -2.56 18.03
N LEU A 299 -5.21 -1.65 18.90
CA LEU A 299 -3.88 -1.05 18.71
C LEU A 299 -2.79 -2.10 18.88
N SER A 300 -1.91 -2.22 17.89
CA SER A 300 -0.66 -2.96 18.00
C SER A 300 0.53 -2.12 17.56
N VAL A 301 1.68 -2.28 18.22
CA VAL A 301 2.95 -1.67 17.87
C VAL A 301 4.01 -2.75 17.77
N SER A 302 4.73 -2.76 16.67
CA SER A 302 5.85 -3.68 16.43
C SER A 302 7.06 -2.91 15.93
N MET A 303 8.27 -3.36 16.31
CA MET A 303 9.51 -2.74 15.86
C MET A 303 9.80 -3.11 14.41
N THR A 304 9.92 -2.08 13.57
CA THR A 304 10.60 -2.15 12.28
C THR A 304 11.52 -0.94 12.17
N ALA A 305 12.73 -1.13 11.67
CA ALA A 305 13.70 -0.06 11.54
C ALA A 305 14.54 -0.21 10.27
N THR A 306 14.85 0.90 9.60
CA THR A 306 15.76 0.92 8.46
C THR A 306 16.31 2.32 8.22
N VAL A 307 17.45 2.41 7.58
CA VAL A 307 18.01 3.67 7.07
C VAL A 307 17.80 3.73 5.58
N ASP A 308 17.06 4.74 5.11
CA ASP A 308 16.75 4.93 3.69
C ASP A 308 17.98 5.39 2.87
N ALA A 309 17.81 5.54 1.55
CA ALA A 309 18.88 5.98 0.65
C ALA A 309 19.32 7.44 0.89
N ALA A 310 18.55 8.22 1.63
CA ALA A 310 18.87 9.60 2.03
C ALA A 310 19.52 9.70 3.42
N GLY A 311 19.74 8.57 4.11
CA GLY A 311 20.31 8.52 5.45
C GLY A 311 19.32 8.82 6.57
N ASN A 312 18.02 8.79 6.31
CA ASN A 312 17.00 8.97 7.34
C ASN A 312 16.74 7.63 8.05
N LEU A 313 16.62 7.66 9.38
CA LEU A 313 16.15 6.51 10.15
C LEU A 313 14.63 6.48 10.14
N LEU A 314 14.06 5.39 9.62
CA LEU A 314 12.63 5.12 9.56
C LEU A 314 12.29 4.06 10.60
N ILE A 315 11.37 4.39 11.52
CA ILE A 315 10.93 3.52 12.61
C ILE A 315 9.43 3.28 12.46
N GLY A 316 9.06 2.04 12.35
CA GLY A 316 7.66 1.57 12.32
C GLY A 316 7.42 0.52 13.40
N SER A 317 6.25 0.04 13.52
CA SER A 317 5.01 0.52 12.93
C SER A 317 3.88 0.34 13.93
N SER A 318 2.87 1.16 13.82
CA SER A 318 1.61 0.93 14.54
C SER A 318 0.51 0.43 13.61
N ARG A 319 -0.53 -0.17 14.18
CA ARG A 319 -1.76 -0.59 13.50
C ARG A 319 -2.93 -0.40 14.43
N GLU A 320 -3.97 0.26 13.93
CA GLU A 320 -5.21 0.48 14.68
C GLU A 320 -6.41 0.66 13.74
N PHE A 321 -7.61 0.31 14.20
CA PHE A 321 -8.86 0.54 13.48
C PHE A 321 -9.57 1.75 14.08
N VAL A 322 -9.48 2.89 13.41
CA VAL A 322 -10.06 4.17 13.83
C VAL A 322 -10.80 4.85 12.67
N GLY A 323 -11.38 4.06 11.78
CA GLY A 323 -12.03 4.56 10.57
C GLY A 323 -11.04 5.32 9.68
N PHE A 324 -11.50 6.43 9.10
CA PHE A 324 -10.69 7.28 8.22
C PHE A 324 -9.91 8.39 8.97
N ASN A 325 -9.78 8.29 10.29
CA ASN A 325 -9.04 9.26 11.09
C ASN A 325 -7.53 9.21 10.79
N THR A 326 -6.95 10.31 10.33
CA THR A 326 -5.51 10.48 10.05
C THR A 326 -4.82 11.43 11.02
N ASN A 327 -5.47 11.83 12.11
CA ASN A 327 -4.85 12.69 13.11
C ASN A 327 -3.67 11.99 13.78
N LEU A 328 -2.61 12.76 14.07
CA LEU A 328 -1.46 12.28 14.82
C LEU A 328 -1.87 11.89 16.24
N ASP A 329 -1.39 10.73 16.69
CA ASP A 329 -1.50 10.28 18.06
C ASP A 329 -0.09 10.16 18.66
N GLU A 330 0.31 11.16 19.44
CA GLU A 330 1.65 11.23 20.06
C GLU A 330 1.87 10.10 21.09
N SER A 331 0.80 9.55 21.67
CA SER A 331 0.92 8.40 22.59
C SER A 331 1.40 7.16 21.83
N VAL A 332 0.86 6.92 20.65
CA VAL A 332 1.28 5.82 19.76
C VAL A 332 2.74 5.99 19.33
N VAL A 333 3.14 7.21 18.96
CA VAL A 333 4.55 7.50 18.59
C VAL A 333 5.49 7.25 19.78
N THR A 334 5.06 7.62 20.99
CA THR A 334 5.81 7.35 22.22
C THR A 334 5.96 5.84 22.48
N TYR A 335 4.91 5.04 22.24
CA TYR A 335 4.99 3.58 22.32
C TYR A 335 5.96 3.01 21.28
N MET A 336 5.94 3.51 20.05
CA MET A 336 6.89 3.10 19.01
C MET A 336 8.34 3.41 19.42
N TRP A 337 8.57 4.59 20.01
CA TRP A 337 9.89 4.99 20.51
C TRP A 337 10.38 4.11 21.65
N LYS A 338 9.51 3.79 22.61
CA LYS A 338 9.83 2.85 23.68
C LYS A 338 10.15 1.47 23.10
N ARG A 339 9.35 0.98 22.15
CA ARG A 339 9.55 -0.35 21.56
C ARG A 339 10.88 -0.46 20.84
N ILE A 340 11.28 0.52 20.05
CA ILE A 340 12.60 0.49 19.39
C ILE A 340 13.74 0.57 20.40
N GLY A 341 13.58 1.29 21.51
CA GLY A 341 14.55 1.36 22.60
C GLY A 341 14.82 0.00 23.26
N ASP A 342 13.87 -0.95 23.21
CA ASP A 342 14.09 -2.32 23.69
C ASP A 342 15.04 -3.11 22.78
N PHE A 343 15.14 -2.74 21.52
CA PHE A 343 16.06 -3.34 20.55
C PHE A 343 17.37 -2.57 20.46
N PHE A 344 17.34 -1.26 20.69
CA PHE A 344 18.52 -0.38 20.61
C PHE A 344 18.66 0.42 21.90
N PRO A 345 19.33 -0.13 22.94
CA PRO A 345 19.45 0.52 24.26
C PRO A 345 20.00 1.93 24.22
N LYS A 346 20.87 2.25 23.26
CA LYS A 346 21.37 3.62 23.04
C LYS A 346 20.25 4.64 22.90
N LEU A 347 19.11 4.26 22.29
CA LEU A 347 17.96 5.16 22.10
C LEU A 347 17.22 5.47 23.39
N LYS A 348 17.34 4.63 24.43
CA LYS A 348 16.72 4.90 25.75
C LYS A 348 17.33 6.12 26.45
N THR A 349 18.55 6.50 26.06
CA THR A 349 19.22 7.70 26.62
C THR A 349 18.76 8.99 25.98
N LEU A 350 17.99 8.92 24.89
CA LEU A 350 17.50 10.08 24.15
C LEU A 350 16.00 10.27 24.39
N SER A 351 15.61 11.51 24.65
CA SER A 351 14.19 11.87 24.57
C SER A 351 13.79 12.07 23.10
N LEU A 352 12.61 11.56 22.74
CA LEU A 352 12.07 11.80 21.41
C LEU A 352 11.84 13.30 21.13
N SER A 353 11.61 14.12 22.17
CA SER A 353 11.52 15.58 22.07
C SER A 353 12.81 16.23 21.63
N ASP A 354 13.96 15.60 21.90
CA ASP A 354 15.28 16.14 21.56
C ASP A 354 15.67 15.83 20.11
N CYS A 355 14.89 15.01 19.43
CA CYS A 355 15.06 14.69 18.01
C CYS A 355 14.50 15.84 17.15
N ALA A 356 15.31 16.87 16.92
CA ALA A 356 14.89 18.14 16.28
C ALA A 356 14.26 17.98 14.87
N ASN A 357 14.64 16.95 14.12
CA ASN A 357 14.21 16.73 12.73
C ASN A 357 13.29 15.53 12.59
N ARG A 358 12.41 15.32 13.58
CA ARG A 358 11.43 14.25 13.51
C ARG A 358 10.25 14.61 12.61
N LYS A 359 9.77 13.64 11.85
CA LYS A 359 8.50 13.69 11.12
C LYS A 359 7.72 12.42 11.40
N VAL A 360 6.40 12.51 11.41
CA VAL A 360 5.53 11.34 11.48
C VAL A 360 4.70 11.29 10.20
N ARG A 361 4.77 10.15 9.51
CA ARG A 361 3.90 9.85 8.37
C ARG A 361 2.75 8.99 8.86
N ILE A 362 1.54 9.30 8.43
CA ILE A 362 0.33 8.57 8.79
C ILE A 362 -0.34 8.08 7.52
N GLY A 363 -0.69 6.80 7.49
CA GLY A 363 -1.36 6.19 6.35
C GLY A 363 -2.47 5.25 6.78
N LEU A 364 -3.51 5.19 5.96
CA LEU A 364 -4.61 4.25 6.10
C LEU A 364 -4.38 3.06 5.18
N ARG A 365 -3.86 1.96 5.74
CA ARG A 365 -3.65 0.72 4.98
C ARG A 365 -4.99 0.12 4.58
N PRO A 366 -5.17 -0.31 3.33
CA PRO A 366 -6.36 -1.03 2.88
C PRO A 366 -6.31 -2.47 3.40
N TYR A 367 -6.77 -2.67 4.63
CA TYR A 367 -6.77 -3.97 5.31
C TYR A 367 -7.81 -4.91 4.70
N MET A 368 -7.41 -6.14 4.46
CA MET A 368 -8.28 -7.25 4.05
C MET A 368 -8.28 -8.33 5.13
N PRO A 369 -9.44 -8.88 5.53
CA PRO A 369 -9.54 -9.90 6.58
C PRO A 369 -8.76 -11.18 6.29
N ASP A 370 -8.66 -11.56 5.00
CA ASP A 370 -7.93 -12.76 4.55
C ASP A 370 -6.45 -12.48 4.21
N GLY A 371 -5.99 -11.24 4.38
CA GLY A 371 -4.61 -10.81 4.14
C GLY A 371 -4.18 -10.78 2.67
N LYS A 372 -5.11 -10.96 1.72
CA LYS A 372 -4.84 -10.94 0.28
C LYS A 372 -5.40 -9.69 -0.39
N PRO A 373 -4.70 -9.09 -1.35
CA PRO A 373 -5.28 -8.02 -2.15
C PRO A 373 -6.43 -8.57 -3.01
N MET A 374 -7.35 -7.70 -3.34
CA MET A 374 -8.43 -7.96 -4.28
C MET A 374 -8.04 -7.40 -5.64
N ILE A 375 -7.88 -8.28 -6.63
CA ILE A 375 -7.43 -7.93 -7.98
C ILE A 375 -8.28 -8.71 -8.98
N GLY A 376 -9.06 -8.01 -9.79
CA GLY A 376 -9.88 -8.67 -10.81
C GLY A 376 -11.09 -7.88 -11.24
N ALA A 377 -11.86 -8.47 -12.17
CA ALA A 377 -13.10 -7.91 -12.68
C ALA A 377 -14.17 -7.85 -11.59
N VAL A 378 -14.97 -6.80 -11.60
CA VAL A 378 -16.16 -6.69 -10.74
C VAL A 378 -17.25 -7.57 -11.35
N PRO A 379 -17.75 -8.57 -10.61
CA PRO A 379 -18.80 -9.45 -11.13
C PRO A 379 -20.04 -8.67 -11.58
N GLY A 380 -20.58 -9.08 -12.72
CA GLY A 380 -21.71 -8.40 -13.36
C GLY A 380 -21.35 -7.15 -14.17
N LEU A 381 -20.06 -6.77 -14.21
CA LEU A 381 -19.53 -5.66 -15.02
C LEU A 381 -18.34 -6.15 -15.86
N SER A 382 -18.45 -6.06 -17.17
CA SER A 382 -17.42 -6.59 -18.07
C SER A 382 -16.19 -5.69 -18.17
N ASN A 383 -16.30 -4.42 -17.79
CA ASN A 383 -15.27 -3.41 -17.98
C ASN A 383 -14.82 -2.70 -16.70
N VAL A 384 -15.20 -3.17 -15.52
CA VAL A 384 -14.75 -2.61 -14.23
C VAL A 384 -13.87 -3.62 -13.51
N TYR A 385 -12.71 -3.15 -13.05
CA TYR A 385 -11.73 -3.94 -12.31
C TYR A 385 -11.38 -3.27 -10.99
N ILE A 386 -11.08 -4.06 -9.97
CA ILE A 386 -10.55 -3.60 -8.70
C ILE A 386 -9.08 -4.02 -8.58
N ALA A 387 -8.26 -3.14 -8.01
CA ALA A 387 -6.90 -3.42 -7.60
C ALA A 387 -6.61 -2.73 -6.26
N ALA A 388 -6.99 -3.36 -5.15
CA ALA A 388 -6.92 -2.76 -3.81
C ALA A 388 -6.75 -3.83 -2.72
N GLY A 389 -6.69 -3.42 -1.45
CA GLY A 389 -6.57 -4.38 -0.34
C GLY A 389 -5.15 -4.89 -0.08
N HIS A 390 -4.12 -4.23 -0.59
CA HIS A 390 -2.72 -4.65 -0.46
C HIS A 390 -2.15 -4.46 0.95
N GLU A 391 -2.89 -3.92 1.87
CA GLU A 391 -2.52 -3.64 3.25
C GLU A 391 -1.19 -2.85 3.33
N GLY A 392 -0.18 -3.29 4.09
CA GLY A 392 1.16 -2.72 4.15
C GLY A 392 2.09 -3.11 2.99
N ASN A 393 1.59 -3.87 2.01
CA ASN A 393 2.39 -4.53 0.97
C ASN A 393 2.25 -3.88 -0.43
N GLY A 394 1.58 -2.73 -0.52
CA GLY A 394 1.29 -2.09 -1.79
C GLY A 394 2.53 -1.86 -2.65
N LEU A 395 3.60 -1.30 -2.08
CA LEU A 395 4.86 -1.07 -2.80
C LEU A 395 5.48 -2.38 -3.31
N SER A 396 5.58 -3.40 -2.46
CA SER A 396 6.19 -4.67 -2.85
C SER A 396 5.40 -5.43 -3.92
N MET A 397 4.06 -5.26 -3.99
CA MET A 397 3.20 -5.96 -4.93
C MET A 397 2.83 -5.13 -6.18
N ALA A 398 3.20 -3.85 -6.25
CA ALA A 398 2.67 -2.92 -7.24
C ALA A 398 2.90 -3.33 -8.69
N LEU A 399 4.12 -3.72 -9.06
CA LEU A 399 4.44 -4.07 -10.45
C LEU A 399 3.80 -5.40 -10.87
N GLY A 400 3.72 -6.38 -9.96
CA GLY A 400 3.01 -7.64 -10.23
C GLY A 400 1.51 -7.45 -10.36
N THR A 401 0.92 -6.59 -9.52
CA THR A 401 -0.49 -6.19 -9.65
C THR A 401 -0.76 -5.48 -10.97
N ALA A 402 0.13 -4.57 -11.37
CA ALA A 402 -0.01 -3.85 -12.63
C ALA A 402 0.04 -4.80 -13.84
N GLU A 403 1.00 -5.72 -13.86
CA GLU A 403 1.10 -6.75 -14.90
C GLU A 403 -0.20 -7.57 -14.96
N MET A 404 -0.67 -8.08 -13.81
CA MET A 404 -1.87 -8.91 -13.73
C MET A 404 -3.13 -8.19 -14.23
N VAL A 405 -3.36 -6.94 -13.80
CA VAL A 405 -4.54 -6.15 -14.23
C VAL A 405 -4.50 -5.87 -15.72
N VAL A 406 -3.34 -5.50 -16.27
CA VAL A 406 -3.18 -5.22 -17.69
C VAL A 406 -3.38 -6.48 -18.53
N ASP A 407 -2.81 -7.61 -18.11
CA ASP A 407 -3.04 -8.91 -18.77
C ASP A 407 -4.54 -9.26 -18.80
N MET A 408 -5.27 -9.05 -17.68
CA MET A 408 -6.72 -9.28 -17.64
C MET A 408 -7.50 -8.39 -18.61
N VAL A 409 -7.23 -7.08 -18.63
CA VAL A 409 -7.93 -6.11 -19.50
C VAL A 409 -7.63 -6.39 -20.97
N LEU A 410 -6.40 -6.78 -21.29
CA LEU A 410 -5.97 -7.10 -22.65
C LEU A 410 -6.31 -8.55 -23.04
N ARG A 411 -6.89 -9.34 -22.11
CA ARG A 411 -7.23 -10.76 -22.29
C ARG A 411 -6.01 -11.63 -22.61
N HIS A 412 -4.86 -11.28 -22.03
CA HIS A 412 -3.66 -12.09 -22.07
C HIS A 412 -3.64 -13.06 -20.87
N PRO A 413 -2.96 -14.21 -20.98
CA PRO A 413 -2.72 -15.08 -19.83
C PRO A 413 -1.92 -14.36 -18.75
N THR A 414 -2.41 -14.37 -17.52
CA THR A 414 -1.69 -13.78 -16.38
C THR A 414 -0.43 -14.60 -16.06
N LYS A 415 0.64 -13.94 -15.65
CA LYS A 415 1.94 -14.58 -15.34
C LYS A 415 1.93 -15.27 -13.97
N VAL A 416 0.98 -14.89 -13.14
CA VAL A 416 0.71 -15.45 -11.81
C VAL A 416 -0.76 -15.82 -11.77
N ASP A 417 -1.10 -16.93 -11.09
CA ASP A 417 -2.50 -17.31 -10.89
C ASP A 417 -3.28 -16.19 -10.22
N SER A 418 -4.33 -15.72 -10.88
CA SER A 418 -5.19 -14.63 -10.42
C SER A 418 -6.36 -15.10 -9.55
N ALA A 419 -6.67 -16.39 -9.53
CA ALA A 419 -7.81 -16.95 -8.80
C ALA A 419 -7.80 -16.62 -7.29
N PRO A 420 -6.64 -16.61 -6.57
CA PRO A 420 -6.60 -16.26 -5.16
C PRO A 420 -6.98 -14.81 -4.86
N PHE A 421 -7.02 -13.93 -5.87
CA PHE A 421 -7.26 -12.48 -5.74
C PHE A 421 -8.62 -12.05 -6.29
N ALA A 422 -9.38 -13.00 -6.87
CA ALA A 422 -10.67 -12.72 -7.48
C ALA A 422 -11.69 -12.20 -6.44
N LEU A 423 -12.58 -11.29 -6.88
CA LEU A 423 -13.72 -10.87 -6.08
C LEU A 423 -14.67 -12.04 -5.87
N LEU A 424 -14.64 -12.63 -4.70
CA LEU A 424 -15.67 -13.55 -4.27
C LEU A 424 -16.89 -12.73 -3.88
N LEU A 425 -17.93 -12.75 -4.70
CA LEU A 425 -19.21 -12.17 -4.34
C LEU A 425 -19.79 -12.95 -3.16
N PHE A 426 -19.77 -12.35 -1.99
CA PHE A 426 -20.75 -12.67 -0.96
C PHE A 426 -22.11 -12.09 -1.41
N LEU A 427 -22.73 -12.69 -2.40
CA LEU A 427 -24.14 -12.45 -2.68
C LEU A 427 -24.90 -12.98 -1.47
N ASN A 428 -25.42 -12.08 -0.65
CA ASN A 428 -26.45 -12.41 0.32
C ASN A 428 -27.70 -12.86 -0.47
N ARG A 429 -27.74 -14.14 -0.82
CA ARG A 429 -29.01 -14.83 -0.99
C ARG A 429 -29.61 -14.91 0.41
N GLY A 430 -30.71 -14.22 0.66
CA GLY A 430 -31.38 -14.06 1.94
C GLY A 430 -31.34 -15.32 2.81
N GLY A 431 -30.44 -15.33 3.77
CA GLY A 431 -30.19 -16.37 4.76
C GLY A 431 -29.10 -15.88 5.69
N ASP A 432 -29.51 -15.58 6.90
CA ASP A 432 -28.80 -15.01 8.03
C ASP A 432 -27.50 -15.79 8.36
N THR A 433 -26.36 -15.42 7.77
CA THR A 433 -25.03 -15.88 8.17
C THR A 433 -23.99 -14.76 8.08
N THR A 434 -24.34 -13.52 8.42
CA THR A 434 -23.35 -12.48 8.66
C THR A 434 -22.76 -12.67 10.06
N PRO A 435 -21.42 -12.71 10.21
CA PRO A 435 -20.80 -12.56 11.52
C PRO A 435 -21.30 -11.26 12.14
N ARG A 436 -21.77 -11.31 13.38
CA ARG A 436 -22.37 -10.18 14.14
C ARG A 436 -21.53 -8.89 14.19
N ALA A 437 -20.26 -8.93 13.74
CA ALA A 437 -19.29 -7.82 13.72
C ALA A 437 -19.50 -6.79 12.60
N TYR A 438 -20.44 -6.94 11.67
CA TYR A 438 -20.60 -6.07 10.51
C TYR A 438 -21.93 -5.29 10.45
N ARG A 439 -22.69 -5.18 11.52
CA ARG A 439 -23.82 -4.25 11.58
C ARG A 439 -23.33 -2.84 11.89
N LYS A 440 -23.01 -2.04 10.85
CA LYS A 440 -22.89 -0.59 10.99
C LYS A 440 -24.27 0.00 11.29
N THR A 441 -24.36 0.78 12.35
CA THR A 441 -25.51 1.68 12.58
C THR A 441 -25.45 2.82 11.56
N SER A 442 -26.61 3.21 11.05
CA SER A 442 -26.80 4.24 10.00
C SER A 442 -26.35 5.67 10.39
N SER A 443 -25.74 5.86 11.57
CA SER A 443 -25.28 7.15 12.09
C SER A 443 -23.89 7.59 11.58
N ASP A 444 -23.07 6.68 11.02
CA ASP A 444 -21.70 7.01 10.58
C ASP A 444 -21.63 7.65 9.20
N PHE A 445 -22.77 7.86 8.53
CA PHE A 445 -22.84 8.38 7.16
C PHE A 445 -23.14 9.88 7.05
N MET A 446 -23.29 10.62 8.17
CA MET A 446 -23.81 12.01 8.11
C MET A 446 -22.76 13.11 7.99
N PHE A 447 -21.47 12.85 7.81
CA PHE A 447 -20.45 13.91 7.70
C PHE A 447 -19.58 13.83 6.43
N TRP A 448 -20.23 13.80 5.27
CA TRP A 448 -19.60 14.16 4.00
C TRP A 448 -20.24 15.43 3.41
N ASN A 449 -20.43 16.45 4.24
CA ASN A 449 -20.65 17.79 3.73
C ASN A 449 -19.30 18.42 3.40
N PHE A 450 -19.08 18.64 2.12
CA PHE A 450 -17.99 19.41 1.57
C PHE A 450 -18.10 20.85 2.05
N GLY A 451 -17.33 21.24 3.07
CA GLY A 451 -17.01 22.64 3.33
C GLY A 451 -16.16 23.17 2.18
N VAL A 452 -16.56 24.31 1.69
CA VAL A 452 -15.99 25.15 0.64
C VAL A 452 -14.50 25.37 0.82
#